data_b5f3f717fb820aa54ecc848b0021a2dc
#
_entry.id   b5f3f717fb820aa54ecc848b0021a2dc
#
_cell.length_a   1.000
_cell.length_b   1.000
_cell.length_c   1.000
_cell.angle_alpha   90.00
_cell.angle_beta   90.00
_cell.angle_gamma   90.00
#
_symmetry.space_group_name_H-M   'P 1'
#
loop_
_entity.id
_entity.type
_entity.pdbx_description
1 polymer ?
#
loop_
_entity_poly.entity_id
_entity_poly.type
_entity_poly.pdbx_seq_one_letter_code
_entity_poly.pdbx_strand_id
1 'polypeptide(L)'
;MGFGDFIFRDPKTHEEIMRIRSLKELQDNIFKIPNDSMLYHISRNHMSRWLCARAIFPVSAFLRHVTWQKLQDVDAHRQIIFDAIVQYRHMKNIGVVAVFDRMKFDQYAHFARIGEGSLGGKGRGLAFLDNVIKRHPEFNQYDNATVQIPKTVVLCTDIFDAFMESNNLYPIALSDASDDEILRHFLRAQLPDTLVADFFTFFEATKSPIAIRSSSLLEDAHYQPFAGIYSTYMIPYLEDKYQMLQMLACAIKGVYASVFYRDSKAYMTATSNVIDQEKMAVILQQVVGNDYGTRFYPTMSGVLRSLNYYQIGDETAEEGIASLALGLGKYIVDGGQTLRVCPYHPNQVLQTSEVDKALRETQTQFYALD
;
A
#
# COMPACT_ATOMS: atom_id res chain seq x y z
N MET A 1 7.11 -30.70 12.13
CA MET A 1 6.25 -31.69 11.44
C MET A 1 5.23 -30.88 10.64
N GLY A 2 5.27 -30.96 9.32
CA GLY A 2 4.25 -30.32 8.47
C GLY A 2 2.95 -31.10 8.59
N PHE A 3 1.90 -30.46 9.06
CA PHE A 3 0.56 -31.01 8.98
C PHE A 3 0.17 -31.15 7.52
N GLY A 4 -0.35 -32.33 7.12
CA GLY A 4 -0.60 -32.71 5.75
C GLY A 4 -1.48 -31.74 4.96
N ASP A 5 -1.41 -31.83 3.64
CA ASP A 5 -2.23 -31.05 2.71
C ASP A 5 -3.71 -31.38 2.87
N PHE A 6 -4.59 -30.43 2.57
CA PHE A 6 -6.01 -30.71 2.44
C PHE A 6 -6.29 -31.19 1.02
N ILE A 7 -6.93 -32.36 0.90
CA ILE A 7 -7.23 -32.95 -0.40
C ILE A 7 -8.74 -32.95 -0.59
N PHE A 8 -9.21 -32.17 -1.56
CA PHE A 8 -10.57 -32.28 -2.05
C PHE A 8 -10.68 -33.53 -2.91
N ARG A 9 -11.70 -34.36 -2.62
CA ARG A 9 -11.91 -35.65 -3.28
C ARG A 9 -13.30 -35.72 -3.90
N ASP A 10 -13.43 -36.49 -4.96
CA ASP A 10 -14.72 -36.89 -5.48
C ASP A 10 -15.43 -37.78 -4.43
N PRO A 11 -16.69 -37.48 -4.04
CA PRO A 11 -17.40 -38.24 -3.04
C PRO A 11 -17.74 -39.69 -3.43
N LYS A 12 -17.74 -40.01 -4.75
CA LYS A 12 -18.09 -41.32 -5.26
C LYS A 12 -16.85 -42.18 -5.56
N THR A 13 -15.87 -41.60 -6.25
CA THR A 13 -14.66 -42.34 -6.69
C THR A 13 -13.52 -42.24 -5.65
N HIS A 14 -13.59 -41.29 -4.72
CA HIS A 14 -12.54 -40.95 -3.76
C HIS A 14 -11.22 -40.46 -4.42
N GLU A 15 -11.23 -40.18 -5.71
CA GLU A 15 -10.09 -39.63 -6.43
C GLU A 15 -9.79 -38.20 -5.99
N GLU A 16 -8.51 -37.83 -6.03
CA GLU A 16 -8.06 -36.48 -5.73
C GLU A 16 -8.49 -35.51 -6.84
N ILE A 17 -9.26 -34.47 -6.46
CA ILE A 17 -9.66 -33.38 -7.37
C ILE A 17 -8.69 -32.21 -7.25
N MET A 18 -8.34 -31.84 -6.01
CA MET A 18 -7.49 -30.68 -5.75
C MET A 18 -6.77 -30.84 -4.42
N ARG A 19 -5.50 -30.43 -4.40
CA ARG A 19 -4.65 -30.42 -3.21
C ARG A 19 -4.36 -28.99 -2.77
N ILE A 20 -4.60 -28.70 -1.51
CA ILE A 20 -4.44 -27.38 -0.88
C ILE A 20 -3.38 -27.46 0.22
N ARG A 21 -2.34 -26.63 0.10
CA ARG A 21 -1.21 -26.61 1.03
C ARG A 21 -1.25 -25.43 2.00
N SER A 22 -1.96 -24.36 1.65
CA SER A 22 -2.02 -23.12 2.44
C SER A 22 -3.41 -22.50 2.46
N LEU A 23 -3.65 -21.55 3.41
CA LEU A 23 -4.88 -20.75 3.41
C LEU A 23 -5.04 -19.91 2.14
N LYS A 24 -3.93 -19.42 1.58
CA LYS A 24 -3.97 -18.66 0.33
C LYS A 24 -4.42 -19.55 -0.82
N GLU A 25 -3.87 -20.74 -0.97
CA GLU A 25 -4.31 -21.68 -2.00
C GLU A 25 -5.79 -22.05 -1.85
N LEU A 26 -6.28 -22.20 -0.60
CA LEU A 26 -7.71 -22.45 -0.37
C LEU A 26 -8.54 -21.25 -0.82
N GLN A 27 -8.16 -20.05 -0.46
CA GLN A 27 -8.82 -18.81 -0.85
C GLN A 27 -8.87 -18.66 -2.38
N ASP A 28 -7.75 -18.87 -3.08
CA ASP A 28 -7.62 -18.67 -4.54
C ASP A 28 -8.40 -19.72 -5.36
N ASN A 29 -8.68 -20.87 -4.77
CA ASN A 29 -9.26 -22.00 -5.48
C ASN A 29 -10.65 -22.44 -4.99
N ILE A 30 -11.16 -21.87 -3.91
CA ILE A 30 -12.40 -22.33 -3.26
C ILE A 30 -13.61 -22.32 -4.21
N PHE A 31 -13.69 -21.35 -5.12
CA PHE A 31 -14.75 -21.23 -6.11
C PHE A 31 -14.58 -22.18 -7.32
N LYS A 32 -13.41 -22.84 -7.47
CA LYS A 32 -13.12 -23.82 -8.53
C LYS A 32 -13.42 -25.25 -8.11
N ILE A 33 -13.70 -25.50 -6.83
CA ILE A 33 -13.94 -26.83 -6.30
C ILE A 33 -15.37 -27.28 -6.71
N PRO A 34 -15.57 -28.50 -7.26
CA PRO A 34 -16.89 -29.01 -7.61
C PRO A 34 -17.85 -29.05 -6.42
N ASN A 35 -19.15 -28.81 -6.69
CA ASN A 35 -20.19 -28.70 -5.68
C ASN A 35 -20.26 -29.96 -4.76
N ASP A 36 -20.25 -31.14 -5.38
CA ASP A 36 -20.36 -32.41 -4.66
C ASP A 36 -19.20 -32.62 -3.70
N SER A 37 -17.97 -32.26 -4.12
CA SER A 37 -16.79 -32.33 -3.28
C SER A 37 -16.85 -31.32 -2.13
N MET A 38 -17.27 -30.07 -2.42
CA MET A 38 -17.43 -29.04 -1.40
C MET A 38 -18.40 -29.49 -0.30
N LEU A 39 -19.60 -29.92 -0.68
CA LEU A 39 -20.64 -30.42 0.25
C LEU A 39 -20.17 -31.64 1.03
N TYR A 40 -19.47 -32.57 0.36
CA TYR A 40 -18.90 -33.76 1.01
C TYR A 40 -17.95 -33.39 2.16
N HIS A 41 -17.06 -32.42 1.93
CA HIS A 41 -16.08 -32.02 2.94
C HIS A 41 -16.68 -31.14 4.03
N ILE A 42 -17.62 -30.26 3.71
CA ILE A 42 -18.31 -29.40 4.67
C ILE A 42 -19.17 -30.22 5.62
N SER A 43 -20.03 -31.12 5.09
CA SER A 43 -20.94 -31.94 5.90
C SER A 43 -20.23 -32.82 6.93
N ARG A 44 -18.98 -33.17 6.69
CA ARG A 44 -18.14 -33.98 7.58
C ARG A 44 -17.15 -33.19 8.43
N ASN A 45 -17.21 -31.84 8.39
CA ASN A 45 -16.31 -30.94 9.11
C ASN A 45 -14.81 -31.20 8.81
N HIS A 46 -14.47 -31.71 7.62
CA HIS A 46 -13.08 -32.02 7.28
C HIS A 46 -12.22 -30.76 7.27
N MET A 47 -12.74 -29.67 6.72
CA MET A 47 -12.04 -28.42 6.61
C MET A 47 -11.74 -27.80 7.99
N SER A 48 -12.72 -27.77 8.90
CA SER A 48 -12.50 -27.24 10.24
C SER A 48 -11.50 -28.08 11.04
N ARG A 49 -11.47 -29.40 10.83
CA ARG A 49 -10.46 -30.27 11.45
C ARG A 49 -9.06 -30.01 10.92
N TRP A 50 -8.93 -29.84 9.61
CA TRP A 50 -7.64 -29.51 8.98
C TRP A 50 -7.10 -28.14 9.45
N LEU A 51 -7.96 -27.13 9.53
CA LEU A 51 -7.60 -25.82 10.09
C LEU A 51 -7.19 -25.90 11.56
N CYS A 52 -7.90 -26.70 12.35
CA CYS A 52 -7.57 -26.94 13.76
C CYS A 52 -6.19 -27.58 13.90
N ALA A 53 -5.87 -28.62 13.09
CA ALA A 53 -4.58 -29.29 13.09
C ALA A 53 -3.42 -28.34 12.73
N ARG A 54 -3.69 -27.27 11.99
CA ARG A 54 -2.73 -26.20 11.62
C ARG A 54 -2.71 -25.03 12.62
N ALA A 55 -3.34 -25.19 13.78
CA ALA A 55 -3.47 -24.15 14.80
C ALA A 55 -4.21 -22.87 14.32
N ILE A 56 -5.06 -22.99 13.30
CA ILE A 56 -5.90 -21.89 12.78
C ILE A 56 -7.25 -21.96 13.53
N PHE A 57 -7.19 -21.83 14.85
CA PHE A 57 -8.32 -22.05 15.75
C PHE A 57 -9.51 -21.12 15.51
N PRO A 58 -9.34 -19.79 15.25
CA PRO A 58 -10.47 -18.89 15.06
C PRO A 58 -11.35 -19.30 13.88
N VAL A 59 -10.74 -19.58 12.71
CA VAL A 59 -11.48 -20.01 11.52
C VAL A 59 -12.10 -21.39 11.72
N SER A 60 -11.33 -22.31 12.32
CA SER A 60 -11.82 -23.67 12.65
C SER A 60 -13.05 -23.63 13.55
N ALA A 61 -13.02 -22.81 14.61
CA ALA A 61 -14.13 -22.64 15.52
C ALA A 61 -15.36 -22.03 14.82
N PHE A 62 -15.14 -20.95 14.08
CA PHE A 62 -16.22 -20.30 13.31
C PHE A 62 -16.91 -21.28 12.37
N LEU A 63 -16.16 -22.03 11.54
CA LEU A 63 -16.73 -22.97 10.58
C LEU A 63 -17.49 -24.14 11.24
N ARG A 64 -17.17 -24.52 12.48
CA ARG A 64 -17.92 -25.54 13.24
C ARG A 64 -19.30 -25.06 13.66
N HIS A 65 -19.46 -23.76 13.90
CA HIS A 65 -20.74 -23.19 14.36
C HIS A 65 -21.64 -22.75 13.21
N VAL A 66 -21.17 -22.74 11.97
CA VAL A 66 -22.00 -22.42 10.80
C VAL A 66 -23.04 -23.52 10.59
N THR A 67 -24.30 -23.12 10.50
CA THR A 67 -25.42 -24.04 10.22
C THR A 67 -25.55 -24.22 8.71
N TRP A 68 -24.71 -25.06 8.13
CA TRP A 68 -24.62 -25.30 6.68
C TRP A 68 -25.94 -25.73 6.04
N GLN A 69 -26.77 -26.50 6.76
CA GLN A 69 -28.05 -27.01 6.22
C GLN A 69 -29.09 -25.92 5.95
N LYS A 70 -28.94 -24.72 6.52
CA LYS A 70 -29.83 -23.59 6.28
C LYS A 70 -29.50 -22.83 4.98
N LEU A 71 -28.34 -23.09 4.39
CA LEU A 71 -27.87 -22.44 3.18
C LEU A 71 -28.21 -23.35 1.99
N GLN A 72 -29.09 -22.89 1.11
CA GLN A 72 -29.52 -23.67 -0.07
C GLN A 72 -28.52 -23.63 -1.22
N ASP A 73 -27.60 -22.65 -1.22
CA ASP A 73 -26.63 -22.43 -2.29
C ASP A 73 -25.22 -22.78 -1.85
N VAL A 74 -24.53 -23.59 -2.66
CA VAL A 74 -23.12 -24.00 -2.43
C VAL A 74 -22.18 -22.82 -2.57
N ASP A 75 -22.50 -21.84 -3.40
CA ASP A 75 -21.68 -20.62 -3.53
C ASP A 75 -21.74 -19.76 -2.28
N ALA A 76 -22.88 -19.74 -1.57
CA ALA A 76 -22.96 -19.12 -0.25
C ALA A 76 -22.05 -19.82 0.78
N HIS A 77 -21.89 -21.15 0.71
CA HIS A 77 -20.93 -21.87 1.56
C HIS A 77 -19.48 -21.46 1.24
N ARG A 78 -19.14 -21.37 -0.06
CA ARG A 78 -17.80 -20.91 -0.50
C ARG A 78 -17.50 -19.50 -0.02
N GLN A 79 -18.48 -18.60 -0.15
CA GLN A 79 -18.33 -17.20 0.26
C GLN A 79 -18.06 -17.09 1.77
N ILE A 80 -18.82 -17.79 2.61
CA ILE A 80 -18.60 -17.79 4.06
C ILE A 80 -17.20 -18.26 4.44
N ILE A 81 -16.70 -19.33 3.79
CA ILE A 81 -15.36 -19.84 4.06
C ILE A 81 -14.30 -18.85 3.56
N PHE A 82 -14.50 -18.29 2.37
CA PHE A 82 -13.64 -17.27 1.79
C PHE A 82 -13.51 -16.06 2.70
N ASP A 83 -14.63 -15.50 3.14
CA ASP A 83 -14.68 -14.32 4.02
C ASP A 83 -14.01 -14.58 5.36
N ALA A 84 -14.25 -15.75 5.95
CA ALA A 84 -13.61 -16.15 7.21
C ALA A 84 -12.08 -16.25 7.07
N ILE A 85 -11.58 -16.76 5.93
CA ILE A 85 -10.15 -16.83 5.65
C ILE A 85 -9.56 -15.44 5.46
N VAL A 86 -10.21 -14.60 4.67
CA VAL A 86 -9.78 -13.21 4.42
C VAL A 86 -9.73 -12.45 5.74
N GLN A 87 -10.79 -12.49 6.52
CA GLN A 87 -10.86 -11.82 7.83
C GLN A 87 -9.75 -12.31 8.79
N TYR A 88 -9.51 -13.62 8.85
CA TYR A 88 -8.44 -14.17 9.67
C TYR A 88 -7.06 -13.70 9.23
N ARG A 89 -6.80 -13.66 7.91
CA ARG A 89 -5.53 -13.16 7.37
C ARG A 89 -5.33 -11.67 7.68
N HIS A 90 -6.40 -10.87 7.58
CA HIS A 90 -6.37 -9.47 8.01
C HIS A 90 -6.06 -9.33 9.51
N MET A 91 -6.74 -10.10 10.36
CA MET A 91 -6.50 -10.07 11.81
C MET A 91 -5.08 -10.47 12.20
N LYS A 92 -4.47 -11.45 11.54
CA LYS A 92 -3.08 -11.86 11.81
C LYS A 92 -2.05 -10.79 11.47
N ASN A 93 -2.38 -9.88 10.57
CA ASN A 93 -1.50 -8.79 10.16
C ASN A 93 -1.68 -7.52 11.03
N ILE A 94 -2.54 -7.55 12.06
CA ILE A 94 -2.71 -6.43 12.98
C ILE A 94 -1.46 -6.31 13.87
N GLY A 95 -0.80 -5.16 13.80
CA GLY A 95 0.34 -4.82 14.66
C GLY A 95 1.69 -5.39 14.23
N VAL A 96 1.76 -6.11 13.12
CA VAL A 96 3.01 -6.65 12.57
C VAL A 96 3.21 -6.18 11.15
N VAL A 97 4.34 -5.55 10.88
CA VAL A 97 4.77 -5.31 9.49
C VAL A 97 5.20 -6.64 8.90
N ALA A 98 4.36 -7.20 8.03
CA ALA A 98 4.62 -8.49 7.42
C ALA A 98 5.89 -8.43 6.54
N VAL A 99 6.73 -9.45 6.63
CA VAL A 99 7.78 -9.67 5.62
C VAL A 99 7.11 -10.06 4.31
N PHE A 100 7.55 -9.47 3.21
CA PHE A 100 7.05 -9.79 1.88
C PHE A 100 7.32 -11.26 1.56
N ASP A 101 6.28 -12.00 1.29
CA ASP A 101 6.33 -13.42 0.93
C ASP A 101 5.50 -13.60 -0.34
N ARG A 102 6.15 -13.93 -1.44
CA ARG A 102 5.52 -14.11 -2.77
C ARG A 102 4.34 -15.07 -2.74
N MET A 103 4.41 -16.09 -1.88
CA MET A 103 3.34 -17.10 -1.76
C MET A 103 2.14 -16.61 -0.96
N LYS A 104 2.29 -15.51 -0.21
CA LYS A 104 1.24 -14.97 0.69
C LYS A 104 0.79 -13.57 0.32
N PHE A 105 1.59 -12.84 -0.45
CA PHE A 105 1.23 -11.50 -0.91
C PHE A 105 0.24 -11.60 -2.07
N ASP A 106 -0.91 -10.97 -1.91
CA ASP A 106 -2.01 -10.97 -2.89
C ASP A 106 -2.83 -9.67 -2.79
N GLN A 107 -3.98 -9.66 -3.48
CA GLN A 107 -4.87 -8.50 -3.46
C GLN A 107 -5.40 -8.10 -2.08
N TYR A 108 -5.32 -8.97 -1.07
CA TYR A 108 -5.77 -8.73 0.30
C TYR A 108 -4.64 -8.37 1.28
N ALA A 109 -3.39 -8.42 0.83
CA ALA A 109 -2.26 -7.93 1.60
C ALA A 109 -2.06 -6.43 1.33
N HIS A 110 -2.14 -5.60 2.38
CA HIS A 110 -2.08 -4.16 2.22
C HIS A 110 -0.72 -3.55 2.56
N PHE A 111 0.04 -4.16 3.47
CA PHE A 111 1.33 -3.62 3.89
C PHE A 111 2.36 -4.73 4.10
N ALA A 112 3.53 -4.60 3.46
CA ALA A 112 4.65 -5.53 3.65
C ALA A 112 5.99 -4.81 3.54
N ARG A 113 7.08 -5.44 4.05
CA ARG A 113 8.45 -4.98 3.90
C ARG A 113 9.32 -6.01 3.18
N ILE A 114 10.27 -5.54 2.40
CA ILE A 114 11.37 -6.32 1.81
C ILE A 114 12.66 -5.86 2.48
N GLY A 115 13.41 -6.79 3.05
CA GLY A 115 14.60 -6.51 3.86
C GLY A 115 14.33 -6.52 5.36
N GLU A 116 15.41 -6.40 6.14
CA GLU A 116 15.41 -6.45 7.60
C GLU A 116 15.76 -5.11 8.26
N GLY A 117 16.14 -4.11 7.46
CA GLY A 117 16.50 -2.78 7.92
C GLY A 117 15.31 -1.92 8.36
N SER A 118 15.53 -0.63 8.49
CA SER A 118 14.49 0.33 8.86
C SER A 118 13.54 0.59 7.70
N LEU A 119 12.26 0.88 8.03
CA LEU A 119 11.25 1.35 7.08
C LEU A 119 11.38 2.85 6.75
N GLY A 120 12.24 3.58 7.45
CA GLY A 120 12.27 5.04 7.43
C GLY A 120 11.04 5.66 8.09
N GLY A 121 10.98 6.98 8.11
CA GLY A 121 9.94 7.74 8.79
C GLY A 121 8.56 7.54 8.22
N LYS A 122 8.36 7.86 6.94
CA LYS A 122 7.05 7.69 6.28
C LYS A 122 6.57 6.23 6.32
N GLY A 123 7.50 5.25 6.14
CA GLY A 123 7.16 3.82 6.20
C GLY A 123 6.63 3.41 7.57
N ARG A 124 7.25 3.89 8.66
CA ARG A 124 6.76 3.64 10.03
C ARG A 124 5.40 4.30 10.28
N GLY A 125 5.22 5.55 9.82
CA GLY A 125 3.95 6.26 9.92
C GLY A 125 2.81 5.51 9.22
N LEU A 126 3.04 5.02 8.00
CA LEU A 126 2.06 4.21 7.26
C LEU A 126 1.75 2.89 7.95
N ALA A 127 2.76 2.19 8.49
CA ALA A 127 2.56 0.95 9.25
C ALA A 127 1.74 1.19 10.53
N PHE A 128 1.98 2.32 11.21
CA PHE A 128 1.19 2.73 12.37
C PHE A 128 -0.28 3.01 12.00
N LEU A 129 -0.52 3.76 10.91
CA LEU A 129 -1.87 4.06 10.44
C LEU A 129 -2.62 2.80 10.00
N ASP A 130 -1.98 1.88 9.29
CA ASP A 130 -2.56 0.58 8.93
C ASP A 130 -3.04 -0.19 10.16
N ASN A 131 -2.22 -0.18 11.22
CA ASN A 131 -2.54 -0.82 12.48
C ASN A 131 -3.71 -0.13 13.21
N VAL A 132 -3.73 1.20 13.23
CA VAL A 132 -4.83 1.99 13.83
C VAL A 132 -6.15 1.68 13.12
N ILE A 133 -6.18 1.75 11.79
CA ILE A 133 -7.40 1.47 11.01
C ILE A 133 -7.90 0.05 11.26
N LYS A 134 -7.02 -0.95 11.32
CA LYS A 134 -7.40 -2.34 11.59
C LYS A 134 -7.92 -2.59 13.01
N ARG A 135 -7.51 -1.79 13.99
CA ARG A 135 -7.98 -1.88 15.38
C ARG A 135 -9.29 -1.16 15.62
N HIS A 136 -9.69 -0.27 14.73
CA HIS A 136 -10.85 0.59 14.84
C HIS A 136 -11.86 0.29 13.72
N PRO A 137 -12.65 -0.80 13.85
CA PRO A 137 -13.63 -1.20 12.83
C PRO A 137 -14.71 -0.15 12.58
N GLU A 138 -14.89 0.80 13.51
CA GLU A 138 -15.80 1.95 13.36
C GLU A 138 -15.45 2.84 12.17
N PHE A 139 -14.21 2.84 11.67
CA PHE A 139 -13.85 3.55 10.43
C PHE A 139 -14.52 2.96 9.20
N ASN A 140 -14.95 1.71 9.25
CA ASN A 140 -15.59 0.99 8.14
C ASN A 140 -17.05 0.65 8.41
N GLN A 141 -17.76 1.49 9.16
CA GLN A 141 -19.18 1.31 9.45
C GLN A 141 -20.12 1.77 8.32
N TYR A 142 -19.59 2.36 7.26
CA TYR A 142 -20.37 2.90 6.14
C TYR A 142 -20.46 1.89 5.00
N ASP A 143 -21.65 1.59 4.50
CA ASP A 143 -21.90 0.55 3.50
C ASP A 143 -21.16 0.77 2.17
N ASN A 144 -20.88 2.03 1.80
CA ASN A 144 -20.31 2.38 0.51
C ASN A 144 -18.91 3.03 0.61
N ALA A 145 -18.29 2.99 1.78
CA ALA A 145 -16.96 3.59 1.99
C ALA A 145 -16.07 2.68 2.82
N THR A 146 -14.84 2.48 2.36
CA THR A 146 -13.82 1.72 3.08
C THR A 146 -12.62 2.61 3.35
N VAL A 147 -12.24 2.74 4.62
CA VAL A 147 -11.03 3.44 5.05
C VAL A 147 -9.89 2.44 5.10
N GLN A 148 -8.87 2.62 4.26
CA GLN A 148 -7.72 1.75 4.19
C GLN A 148 -6.48 2.49 3.70
N ILE A 149 -5.29 1.94 4.00
CA ILE A 149 -4.06 2.37 3.34
C ILE A 149 -4.00 1.72 1.96
N PRO A 150 -3.59 2.44 0.90
CA PRO A 150 -3.28 1.83 -0.39
C PRO A 150 -2.22 0.73 -0.23
N LYS A 151 -2.23 -0.28 -1.10
CA LYS A 151 -1.22 -1.33 -1.08
C LYS A 151 0.17 -0.76 -1.07
N THR A 152 0.96 -1.20 -0.11
CA THR A 152 2.28 -0.64 0.17
C THR A 152 3.30 -1.76 0.39
N VAL A 153 4.41 -1.68 -0.30
CA VAL A 153 5.62 -2.47 -0.02
C VAL A 153 6.75 -1.51 0.25
N VAL A 154 7.49 -1.72 1.33
CA VAL A 154 8.64 -0.90 1.71
C VAL A 154 9.92 -1.68 1.50
N LEU A 155 10.81 -1.15 0.66
CA LEU A 155 12.20 -1.60 0.58
C LEU A 155 12.95 -0.98 1.77
N CYS A 156 13.41 -1.83 2.69
CA CYS A 156 14.09 -1.39 3.90
C CYS A 156 15.49 -0.83 3.60
N THR A 157 16.07 -0.14 4.56
CA THR A 157 17.38 0.55 4.42
C THR A 157 18.55 -0.39 4.12
N ASP A 158 18.48 -1.66 4.47
CA ASP A 158 19.50 -2.66 4.13
C ASP A 158 19.55 -2.95 2.61
N ILE A 159 18.43 -2.78 1.89
CA ILE A 159 18.43 -2.86 0.41
C ILE A 159 19.19 -1.67 -0.19
N PHE A 160 19.06 -0.48 0.39
CA PHE A 160 19.84 0.69 0.00
C PHE A 160 21.34 0.45 0.24
N ASP A 161 21.71 -0.03 1.44
CA ASP A 161 23.09 -0.33 1.78
C ASP A 161 23.69 -1.34 0.78
N ALA A 162 22.99 -2.45 0.52
CA ALA A 162 23.42 -3.46 -0.44
C ALA A 162 23.59 -2.89 -1.86
N PHE A 163 22.69 -2.00 -2.30
CA PHE A 163 22.80 -1.34 -3.60
C PHE A 163 24.01 -0.41 -3.67
N MET A 164 24.25 0.40 -2.65
CA MET A 164 25.36 1.34 -2.58
C MET A 164 26.72 0.61 -2.57
N GLU A 165 26.83 -0.43 -1.75
CA GLU A 165 28.05 -1.21 -1.56
C GLU A 165 28.39 -2.07 -2.79
N SER A 166 27.42 -2.82 -3.32
CA SER A 166 27.66 -3.73 -4.46
C SER A 166 28.07 -2.99 -5.74
N ASN A 167 27.65 -1.74 -5.89
CA ASN A 167 27.98 -0.91 -7.05
C ASN A 167 29.07 0.13 -6.77
N ASN A 168 29.67 0.14 -5.58
CA ASN A 168 30.70 1.11 -5.16
C ASN A 168 30.29 2.57 -5.46
N LEU A 169 29.10 2.98 -5.05
CA LEU A 169 28.54 4.28 -5.39
C LEU A 169 28.94 5.42 -4.44
N TYR A 170 29.43 5.12 -3.23
CA TYR A 170 29.80 6.16 -2.26
C TYR A 170 30.82 7.19 -2.78
N PRO A 171 31.87 6.81 -3.55
CA PRO A 171 32.82 7.78 -4.05
C PRO A 171 32.20 8.87 -4.92
N ILE A 172 31.28 8.52 -5.84
CA ILE A 172 30.61 9.50 -6.70
C ILE A 172 29.50 10.22 -5.92
N ALA A 173 28.78 9.52 -5.06
CA ALA A 173 27.67 10.06 -4.26
C ALA A 173 28.13 11.19 -3.31
N LEU A 174 29.31 11.02 -2.69
CA LEU A 174 29.87 11.98 -1.73
C LEU A 174 30.76 13.06 -2.40
N SER A 175 31.01 12.96 -3.71
CA SER A 175 31.80 13.95 -4.46
C SER A 175 31.01 15.26 -4.69
N ASP A 176 31.68 16.24 -5.27
CA ASP A 176 31.09 17.52 -5.74
C ASP A 176 30.50 17.42 -7.16
N ALA A 177 30.25 16.20 -7.65
CA ALA A 177 29.63 15.98 -8.94
C ALA A 177 28.23 16.59 -9.02
N SER A 178 27.81 16.97 -10.24
CA SER A 178 26.47 17.50 -10.48
C SER A 178 25.39 16.42 -10.22
N ASP A 179 24.17 16.86 -9.90
CA ASP A 179 23.01 15.98 -9.69
C ASP A 179 22.76 15.05 -10.88
N ASP A 180 22.92 15.57 -12.12
CA ASP A 180 22.79 14.77 -13.34
C ASP A 180 23.87 13.71 -13.49
N GLU A 181 25.07 13.98 -13.02
CA GLU A 181 26.19 13.03 -13.06
C GLU A 181 25.97 11.93 -12.01
N ILE A 182 25.59 12.28 -10.78
CA ILE A 182 25.21 11.34 -9.74
C ILE A 182 24.08 10.45 -10.24
N LEU A 183 23.00 11.04 -10.77
CA LEU A 183 21.86 10.28 -11.29
C LEU A 183 22.29 9.28 -12.38
N ARG A 184 23.12 9.71 -13.34
CA ARG A 184 23.60 8.82 -14.40
C ARG A 184 24.37 7.61 -13.87
N HIS A 185 25.18 7.77 -12.83
CA HIS A 185 25.89 6.66 -12.19
C HIS A 185 24.93 5.71 -11.49
N PHE A 186 23.95 6.23 -10.75
CA PHE A 186 22.94 5.43 -10.08
C PHE A 186 22.05 4.66 -11.08
N LEU A 187 21.64 5.28 -12.18
CA LEU A 187 20.84 4.61 -13.21
C LEU A 187 21.57 3.43 -13.89
N ARG A 188 22.91 3.49 -14.03
CA ARG A 188 23.73 2.41 -14.58
C ARG A 188 23.98 1.28 -13.57
N ALA A 189 23.86 1.54 -12.28
CA ALA A 189 24.05 0.57 -11.22
C ALA A 189 22.93 -0.50 -11.23
N GLN A 190 23.20 -1.67 -10.66
CA GLN A 190 22.27 -2.79 -10.64
C GLN A 190 21.62 -2.94 -9.26
N LEU A 191 20.28 -3.02 -9.24
CA LEU A 191 19.54 -3.43 -8.05
C LEU A 191 19.74 -4.94 -7.80
N PRO A 192 19.62 -5.41 -6.55
CA PRO A 192 19.70 -6.83 -6.25
C PRO A 192 18.68 -7.65 -7.07
N ASP A 193 19.16 -8.69 -7.77
CA ASP A 193 18.33 -9.54 -8.65
C ASP A 193 17.21 -10.25 -7.89
N THR A 194 17.37 -10.45 -6.58
CA THR A 194 16.36 -11.05 -5.71
C THR A 194 15.05 -10.28 -5.69
N LEU A 195 15.07 -8.96 -5.96
CA LEU A 195 13.90 -8.09 -5.98
C LEU A 195 13.00 -8.29 -7.20
N VAL A 196 13.53 -8.79 -8.31
CA VAL A 196 12.79 -8.89 -9.58
C VAL A 196 11.50 -9.70 -9.44
N ALA A 197 11.60 -10.87 -8.82
CA ALA A 197 10.43 -11.73 -8.62
C ALA A 197 9.43 -11.16 -7.60
N ASP A 198 9.92 -10.38 -6.62
CA ASP A 198 9.07 -9.69 -5.65
C ASP A 198 8.29 -8.56 -6.33
N PHE A 199 8.93 -7.81 -7.22
CA PHE A 199 8.28 -6.75 -8.00
C PHE A 199 7.20 -7.32 -8.93
N PHE A 200 7.45 -8.43 -9.63
CA PHE A 200 6.40 -9.07 -10.43
C PHE A 200 5.20 -9.50 -9.60
N THR A 201 5.43 -10.08 -8.42
CA THR A 201 4.33 -10.43 -7.51
C THR A 201 3.55 -9.19 -7.04
N PHE A 202 4.26 -8.09 -6.76
CA PHE A 202 3.64 -6.82 -6.38
C PHE A 202 2.80 -6.23 -7.52
N PHE A 203 3.28 -6.27 -8.77
CA PHE A 203 2.53 -5.80 -9.94
C PHE A 203 1.23 -6.59 -10.13
N GLU A 204 1.28 -7.93 -10.00
CA GLU A 204 0.11 -8.79 -10.12
C GLU A 204 -0.95 -8.54 -9.05
N ALA A 205 -0.49 -8.27 -7.83
CA ALA A 205 -1.39 -7.99 -6.71
C ALA A 205 -1.98 -6.58 -6.75
N THR A 206 -1.29 -5.61 -7.40
CA THR A 206 -1.67 -4.19 -7.38
C THR A 206 -2.52 -3.80 -8.59
N LYS A 207 -2.10 -4.16 -9.80
CA LYS A 207 -2.76 -3.84 -11.09
C LYS A 207 -3.20 -2.38 -11.20
N SER A 208 -2.31 -1.47 -10.82
CA SER A 208 -2.56 -0.03 -10.73
C SER A 208 -1.24 0.72 -10.89
N PRO A 209 -1.24 2.00 -11.23
CA PRO A 209 -0.04 2.84 -11.17
C PRO A 209 0.59 2.80 -9.77
N ILE A 210 1.90 2.98 -9.71
CA ILE A 210 2.69 2.89 -8.49
C ILE A 210 3.39 4.21 -8.22
N ALA A 211 3.26 4.73 -7.01
CA ALA A 211 4.05 5.82 -6.48
C ALA A 211 5.30 5.27 -5.79
N ILE A 212 6.47 5.79 -6.14
CA ILE A 212 7.77 5.46 -5.57
C ILE A 212 8.22 6.66 -4.75
N ARG A 213 8.27 6.49 -3.42
CA ARG A 213 8.45 7.58 -2.46
C ARG A 213 9.64 7.31 -1.57
N SER A 214 10.39 8.36 -1.26
CA SER A 214 11.43 8.33 -0.23
C SER A 214 10.84 8.06 1.15
N SER A 215 11.62 7.41 2.00
CA SER A 215 11.33 7.22 3.42
C SER A 215 12.66 7.18 4.18
N SER A 216 13.23 8.34 4.43
CA SER A 216 14.48 8.46 5.16
C SER A 216 14.27 8.37 6.67
N LEU A 217 15.35 8.15 7.40
CA LEU A 217 15.32 8.15 8.86
C LEU A 217 15.09 9.54 9.44
N LEU A 218 15.52 10.58 8.73
CA LEU A 218 15.46 11.97 9.18
C LEU A 218 14.13 12.66 8.86
N GLU A 219 13.30 12.10 7.98
CA GLU A 219 12.00 12.71 7.63
C GLU A 219 11.03 12.88 8.81
N ASP A 220 11.19 12.09 9.88
CA ASP A 220 10.39 12.17 11.11
C ASP A 220 11.04 13.04 12.22
N ALA A 221 12.13 13.73 11.93
CA ALA A 221 12.75 14.59 12.92
C ALA A 221 11.83 15.77 13.26
N HIS A 222 11.29 15.80 14.46
CA HIS A 222 10.34 16.84 14.92
C HIS A 222 10.87 18.28 14.83
N TYR A 223 12.17 18.45 14.83
CA TYR A 223 12.81 19.75 14.86
C TYR A 223 13.36 20.22 13.49
N GLN A 224 13.40 19.33 12.50
CA GLN A 224 14.03 19.61 11.21
C GLN A 224 13.23 18.88 10.11
N PRO A 225 12.18 19.51 9.54
CA PRO A 225 11.33 18.87 8.56
C PRO A 225 12.08 18.68 7.23
N PHE A 226 12.18 17.45 6.75
CA PHE A 226 12.78 17.06 5.47
C PHE A 226 11.75 16.99 4.33
N ALA A 227 10.65 17.71 4.42
CA ALA A 227 9.59 17.64 3.44
C ALA A 227 10.03 18.22 2.07
N GLY A 228 9.85 17.45 1.00
CA GLY A 228 10.06 17.91 -0.37
C GLY A 228 11.51 17.90 -0.87
N ILE A 229 12.48 17.45 -0.07
CA ILE A 229 13.90 17.39 -0.45
C ILE A 229 14.21 16.21 -1.35
N TYR A 230 13.62 15.05 -1.07
CA TYR A 230 13.85 13.83 -1.83
C TYR A 230 12.83 13.63 -2.95
N SER A 231 13.27 12.97 -4.03
CA SER A 231 12.44 12.72 -5.20
C SER A 231 11.30 11.75 -4.93
N THR A 232 10.18 12.00 -5.60
CA THR A 232 9.02 11.11 -5.67
C THR A 232 8.69 10.88 -7.15
N TYR A 233 8.48 9.63 -7.53
CA TYR A 233 8.10 9.24 -8.89
C TYR A 233 6.76 8.53 -8.89
N MET A 234 6.07 8.58 -10.02
CA MET A 234 4.89 7.76 -10.29
C MET A 234 5.10 7.07 -11.64
N ILE A 235 4.80 5.78 -11.71
CA ILE A 235 4.84 5.01 -12.94
C ILE A 235 3.43 4.53 -13.28
N PRO A 236 3.03 4.55 -14.59
CA PRO A 236 1.74 4.01 -15.02
C PRO A 236 1.69 2.50 -14.84
N TYR A 237 0.50 1.94 -14.85
CA TYR A 237 0.32 0.51 -15.01
C TYR A 237 0.42 0.15 -16.49
N LEU A 238 1.27 -0.83 -16.81
CA LEU A 238 1.45 -1.35 -18.17
C LEU A 238 1.22 -2.87 -18.17
N GLU A 239 0.68 -3.40 -19.28
CA GLU A 239 0.58 -4.85 -19.46
C GLU A 239 1.95 -5.52 -19.61
N ASP A 240 2.92 -4.79 -20.22
CA ASP A 240 4.32 -5.24 -20.29
C ASP A 240 5.01 -5.05 -18.92
N LYS A 241 5.07 -6.14 -18.19
CA LYS A 241 5.69 -6.18 -16.85
C LYS A 241 7.20 -5.91 -16.87
N TYR A 242 7.88 -6.20 -17.99
CA TYR A 242 9.32 -5.91 -18.10
C TYR A 242 9.56 -4.42 -18.28
N GLN A 243 8.73 -3.75 -19.04
CA GLN A 243 8.77 -2.30 -19.15
C GLN A 243 8.45 -1.63 -17.80
N MET A 244 7.42 -2.11 -17.09
CA MET A 244 7.14 -1.65 -15.72
C MET A 244 8.33 -1.87 -14.79
N LEU A 245 8.99 -3.02 -14.87
CA LEU A 245 10.18 -3.33 -14.06
C LEU A 245 11.32 -2.33 -14.32
N GLN A 246 11.58 -2.01 -15.58
CA GLN A 246 12.59 -1.02 -15.94
C GLN A 246 12.26 0.37 -15.40
N MET A 247 11.00 0.81 -15.54
CA MET A 247 10.55 2.08 -15.00
C MET A 247 10.65 2.11 -13.47
N LEU A 248 10.22 1.05 -12.79
CA LEU A 248 10.33 0.92 -11.34
C LEU A 248 11.78 0.97 -10.87
N ALA A 249 12.66 0.21 -11.53
CA ALA A 249 14.08 0.20 -11.19
C ALA A 249 14.72 1.59 -11.37
N CYS A 250 14.43 2.29 -12.46
CA CYS A 250 14.89 3.66 -12.67
C CYS A 250 14.37 4.63 -11.60
N ALA A 251 13.09 4.52 -11.23
CA ALA A 251 12.50 5.37 -10.20
C ALA A 251 13.12 5.12 -8.81
N ILE A 252 13.32 3.85 -8.41
CA ILE A 252 14.00 3.50 -7.14
C ILE A 252 15.41 4.09 -7.12
N LYS A 253 16.19 3.90 -8.19
CA LYS A 253 17.54 4.45 -8.31
C LYS A 253 17.55 5.98 -8.27
N GLY A 254 16.54 6.62 -8.86
CA GLY A 254 16.35 8.07 -8.79
C GLY A 254 16.07 8.56 -7.36
N VAL A 255 15.24 7.83 -6.60
CA VAL A 255 15.02 8.13 -5.16
C VAL A 255 16.34 7.98 -4.39
N TYR A 256 17.10 6.90 -4.61
CA TYR A 256 18.39 6.70 -3.96
C TYR A 256 19.41 7.80 -4.32
N ALA A 257 19.48 8.20 -5.58
CA ALA A 257 20.36 9.28 -6.03
C ALA A 257 20.01 10.62 -5.37
N SER A 258 18.73 10.90 -5.16
CA SER A 258 18.27 12.18 -4.60
C SER A 258 18.77 12.47 -3.18
N VAL A 259 19.20 11.44 -2.44
CA VAL A 259 19.86 11.58 -1.13
C VAL A 259 21.12 12.44 -1.26
N PHE A 260 21.84 12.33 -2.37
CA PHE A 260 23.15 12.92 -2.59
C PHE A 260 23.11 14.15 -3.51
N TYR A 261 21.95 14.66 -3.85
CA TYR A 261 21.81 15.88 -4.62
C TYR A 261 22.24 17.11 -3.83
N ARG A 262 22.56 18.17 -4.56
CA ARG A 262 23.10 19.42 -4.00
C ARG A 262 22.21 19.96 -2.87
N ASP A 263 20.89 20.00 -3.08
CA ASP A 263 19.97 20.53 -2.06
C ASP A 263 19.92 19.64 -0.83
N SER A 264 19.95 18.32 -0.99
CA SER A 264 20.05 17.37 0.12
C SER A 264 21.33 17.53 0.92
N LYS A 265 22.48 17.64 0.23
CA LYS A 265 23.79 17.89 0.86
C LYS A 265 23.82 19.22 1.60
N ALA A 266 23.30 20.29 0.99
CA ALA A 266 23.23 21.61 1.62
C ALA A 266 22.36 21.59 2.88
N TYR A 267 21.20 20.93 2.82
CA TYR A 267 20.32 20.80 3.97
C TYR A 267 20.94 19.99 5.11
N MET A 268 21.58 18.86 4.79
CA MET A 268 22.30 18.04 5.78
C MET A 268 23.40 18.85 6.49
N THR A 269 24.18 19.61 5.73
CA THR A 269 25.22 20.49 6.28
C THR A 269 24.61 21.55 7.20
N ALA A 270 23.50 22.19 6.79
CA ALA A 270 22.83 23.22 7.57
C ALA A 270 22.21 22.68 8.86
N THR A 271 21.83 21.41 8.91
CA THR A 271 21.21 20.76 10.07
C THR A 271 22.19 19.96 10.92
N SER A 272 23.50 20.06 10.64
CA SER A 272 24.57 19.31 11.34
C SER A 272 24.40 17.80 11.31
N ASN A 273 23.69 17.26 10.32
CA ASN A 273 23.56 15.84 10.06
C ASN A 273 24.70 15.36 9.16
N VAL A 274 25.05 14.09 9.27
CA VAL A 274 26.15 13.48 8.49
C VAL A 274 25.55 12.68 7.34
N ILE A 275 25.82 13.12 6.11
CA ILE A 275 25.19 12.56 4.89
C ILE A 275 25.53 11.10 4.63
N ASP A 276 26.70 10.62 5.01
CA ASP A 276 27.11 9.22 4.88
C ASP A 276 26.39 8.27 5.86
N GLN A 277 25.71 8.83 6.86
CA GLN A 277 24.88 8.09 7.80
C GLN A 277 23.41 8.07 7.39
N GLU A 278 23.02 8.86 6.39
CA GLU A 278 21.64 8.85 5.89
C GLU A 278 21.36 7.57 5.10
N LYS A 279 20.31 6.88 5.48
CA LYS A 279 19.86 5.65 4.85
C LYS A 279 18.45 5.79 4.34
N MET A 280 18.22 5.36 3.12
CA MET A 280 16.97 5.54 2.41
C MET A 280 16.20 4.22 2.30
N ALA A 281 15.03 4.15 2.92
CA ALA A 281 14.02 3.19 2.55
C ALA A 281 13.15 3.74 1.41
N VAL A 282 12.58 2.87 0.58
CA VAL A 282 11.71 3.27 -0.53
C VAL A 282 10.34 2.64 -0.36
N ILE A 283 9.31 3.47 -0.42
CA ILE A 283 7.92 3.05 -0.38
C ILE A 283 7.42 2.87 -1.81
N LEU A 284 6.99 1.66 -2.14
CA LEU A 284 6.23 1.33 -3.34
C LEU A 284 4.76 1.29 -2.96
N GLN A 285 3.97 2.25 -3.43
CA GLN A 285 2.58 2.39 -3.01
C GLN A 285 1.65 2.48 -4.21
N GLN A 286 0.56 1.73 -4.15
CA GLN A 286 -0.52 1.82 -5.11
C GLN A 286 -1.05 3.26 -5.19
N VAL A 287 -1.18 3.79 -6.39
CA VAL A 287 -1.92 5.03 -6.62
C VAL A 287 -3.41 4.69 -6.67
N VAL A 288 -4.18 5.33 -5.82
CA VAL A 288 -5.64 5.14 -5.79
C VAL A 288 -6.27 6.04 -6.86
N GLY A 289 -7.20 5.50 -7.62
CA GLY A 289 -7.90 6.21 -8.69
C GLY A 289 -8.68 5.28 -9.58
N ASN A 290 -9.25 5.83 -10.63
CA ASN A 290 -9.98 5.11 -11.66
C ASN A 290 -9.37 5.37 -13.03
N ASP A 291 -9.53 4.41 -13.91
CA ASP A 291 -9.18 4.52 -15.32
C ASP A 291 -10.33 5.25 -16.04
N TYR A 292 -9.97 6.34 -16.74
CA TYR A 292 -10.88 7.11 -17.58
C TYR A 292 -10.43 7.07 -19.06
N GLY A 293 -10.01 5.91 -19.51
CA GLY A 293 -9.54 5.64 -20.86
C GLY A 293 -8.04 5.90 -21.01
N THR A 294 -7.65 7.11 -21.39
CA THR A 294 -6.22 7.47 -21.53
C THR A 294 -5.63 8.08 -20.24
N ARG A 295 -6.44 8.25 -19.18
CA ARG A 295 -6.01 8.94 -17.97
C ARG A 295 -6.45 8.20 -16.71
N PHE A 296 -5.54 8.14 -15.74
CA PHE A 296 -5.80 7.57 -14.44
C PHE A 296 -5.71 8.65 -13.35
N TYR A 297 -6.77 8.82 -12.57
CA TYR A 297 -6.81 9.76 -11.44
C TYR A 297 -7.91 9.41 -10.44
N PRO A 298 -7.78 9.81 -9.15
CA PRO A 298 -8.85 9.69 -8.17
C PRO A 298 -9.94 10.75 -8.41
N THR A 299 -11.17 10.42 -8.09
CA THR A 299 -12.30 11.38 -8.13
C THR A 299 -12.01 12.59 -7.26
N MET A 300 -11.37 12.37 -6.11
CA MET A 300 -11.04 13.43 -5.15
C MET A 300 -9.77 13.08 -4.39
N SER A 301 -8.93 14.08 -4.17
CA SER A 301 -7.80 14.05 -3.23
C SER A 301 -7.99 15.13 -2.19
N GLY A 302 -7.37 14.96 -1.01
CA GLY A 302 -7.52 15.95 0.04
C GLY A 302 -6.46 15.87 1.13
N VAL A 303 -6.38 16.94 1.90
CA VAL A 303 -5.63 17.02 3.16
C VAL A 303 -6.60 17.37 4.26
N LEU A 304 -6.67 16.51 5.27
CA LEU A 304 -7.51 16.69 6.45
C LEU A 304 -6.62 17.16 7.62
N ARG A 305 -7.09 18.13 8.37
CA ARG A 305 -6.46 18.58 9.61
C ARG A 305 -7.47 18.53 10.74
N SER A 306 -7.08 18.04 11.90
CA SER A 306 -7.92 17.95 13.09
C SER A 306 -8.22 19.30 13.75
N LEU A 307 -7.44 20.34 13.41
CA LEU A 307 -7.65 21.69 13.90
C LEU A 307 -7.89 22.66 12.74
N ASN A 308 -8.94 23.45 12.86
CA ASN A 308 -9.28 24.56 11.99
C ASN A 308 -8.77 25.87 12.59
N TYR A 309 -7.65 26.40 12.09
CA TYR A 309 -7.06 27.63 12.58
C TYR A 309 -7.76 28.91 12.06
N TYR A 310 -8.59 28.78 11.02
CA TYR A 310 -9.26 29.90 10.38
C TYR A 310 -10.75 29.59 10.24
N GLN A 311 -11.48 29.69 11.34
CA GLN A 311 -12.92 29.42 11.40
C GLN A 311 -13.70 30.45 10.60
N ILE A 312 -14.80 30.03 9.99
CA ILE A 312 -15.72 30.87 9.21
C ILE A 312 -17.14 30.68 9.78
N GLY A 313 -17.80 31.79 10.09
CA GLY A 313 -19.15 31.73 10.65
C GLY A 313 -19.20 31.00 12.01
N ASP A 314 -19.99 29.95 12.08
CA ASP A 314 -20.21 29.16 13.31
C ASP A 314 -19.24 27.98 13.48
N GLU A 315 -18.22 27.87 12.64
CA GLU A 315 -17.19 26.82 12.75
C GLU A 315 -16.40 26.94 14.07
N THR A 316 -16.01 25.80 14.64
CA THR A 316 -15.09 25.73 15.79
C THR A 316 -13.74 25.13 15.40
N ALA A 317 -12.70 25.35 16.21
CA ALA A 317 -11.36 24.87 15.92
C ALA A 317 -11.29 23.33 15.90
N GLU A 318 -12.02 22.68 16.76
CA GLU A 318 -11.99 21.22 16.98
C GLU A 318 -12.73 20.44 15.87
N GLU A 319 -13.54 21.09 15.06
CA GLU A 319 -14.24 20.46 13.93
C GLU A 319 -13.30 20.12 12.77
N GLY A 320 -12.09 20.66 12.80
CA GLY A 320 -11.09 20.40 11.77
C GLY A 320 -11.41 21.06 10.43
N ILE A 321 -10.62 20.74 9.41
CA ILE A 321 -10.73 21.32 8.07
C ILE A 321 -10.24 20.33 7.03
N ALA A 322 -10.93 20.30 5.88
CA ALA A 322 -10.54 19.58 4.67
C ALA A 322 -10.17 20.53 3.54
N SER A 323 -9.05 20.27 2.89
CA SER A 323 -8.67 20.90 1.60
C SER A 323 -8.82 19.85 0.51
N LEU A 324 -9.77 20.04 -0.40
CA LEU A 324 -10.18 19.03 -1.39
C LEU A 324 -9.89 19.52 -2.82
N ALA A 325 -9.49 18.60 -3.68
CA ALA A 325 -9.26 18.83 -5.10
C ALA A 325 -9.60 17.61 -5.95
N LEU A 326 -9.97 17.79 -7.20
CA LEU A 326 -10.10 16.76 -8.21
C LEU A 326 -8.71 16.28 -8.65
N GLY A 327 -8.57 14.98 -8.93
CA GLY A 327 -7.35 14.40 -9.48
C GLY A 327 -6.30 14.06 -8.43
N LEU A 328 -5.06 13.85 -8.86
CA LEU A 328 -3.96 13.40 -8.02
C LEU A 328 -3.60 14.41 -6.92
N GLY A 329 -3.41 13.91 -5.71
CA GLY A 329 -3.07 14.71 -4.52
C GLY A 329 -1.77 15.50 -4.63
N LYS A 330 -0.89 15.17 -5.58
CA LYS A 330 0.29 15.98 -5.91
C LYS A 330 -0.07 17.43 -6.24
N TYR A 331 -1.22 17.66 -6.87
CA TYR A 331 -1.73 19.00 -7.15
C TYR A 331 -1.85 19.87 -5.87
N ILE A 332 -2.32 19.27 -4.77
CA ILE A 332 -2.45 19.95 -3.48
C ILE A 332 -1.07 20.22 -2.87
N VAL A 333 -0.17 19.26 -2.96
CA VAL A 333 1.20 19.38 -2.43
C VAL A 333 1.98 20.47 -3.16
N ASP A 334 1.75 20.61 -4.46
CA ASP A 334 2.38 21.66 -5.30
C ASP A 334 1.74 23.06 -5.09
N GLY A 335 0.79 23.19 -4.16
CA GLY A 335 0.15 24.47 -3.83
C GLY A 335 -1.02 24.86 -4.73
N GLY A 336 -1.63 23.88 -5.41
CA GLY A 336 -2.81 24.11 -6.23
C GLY A 336 -4.03 24.59 -5.42
N GLN A 337 -4.95 25.26 -6.09
CA GLN A 337 -6.18 25.75 -5.47
C GLN A 337 -7.08 24.59 -5.04
N THR A 338 -7.52 24.60 -3.78
CA THR A 338 -8.35 23.56 -3.19
C THR A 338 -9.64 24.14 -2.64
N LEU A 339 -10.72 23.35 -2.64
CA LEU A 339 -11.91 23.70 -1.86
C LEU A 339 -11.61 23.52 -0.38
N ARG A 340 -11.88 24.56 0.40
CA ARG A 340 -11.82 24.50 1.85
C ARG A 340 -13.20 24.13 2.39
N VAL A 341 -13.29 23.01 3.10
CA VAL A 341 -14.56 22.49 3.63
C VAL A 341 -14.39 22.14 5.10
N CYS A 342 -15.25 22.69 5.96
CA CYS A 342 -15.39 22.19 7.32
C CYS A 342 -16.29 20.94 7.30
N PRO A 343 -15.82 19.77 7.81
CA PRO A 343 -16.63 18.53 7.75
C PRO A 343 -17.97 18.61 8.46
N TYR A 344 -18.11 19.43 9.50
CA TYR A 344 -19.35 19.64 10.25
C TYR A 344 -20.30 20.66 9.56
N HIS A 345 -19.74 21.49 8.67
CA HIS A 345 -20.50 22.50 7.92
C HIS A 345 -20.27 22.36 6.40
N PRO A 346 -20.55 21.19 5.78
CA PRO A 346 -20.16 20.89 4.40
C PRO A 346 -20.82 21.79 3.35
N ASN A 347 -21.94 22.42 3.70
CA ASN A 347 -22.68 23.35 2.84
C ASN A 347 -22.14 24.79 2.88
N GLN A 348 -21.24 25.12 3.80
CA GLN A 348 -20.66 26.46 3.99
C GLN A 348 -19.26 26.50 3.33
N VAL A 349 -19.23 26.57 2.00
CA VAL A 349 -17.98 26.69 1.24
C VAL A 349 -17.81 28.13 0.76
N LEU A 350 -16.89 28.85 1.38
CA LEU A 350 -16.68 30.27 1.10
C LEU A 350 -16.36 30.57 -0.37
N GLN A 351 -15.56 29.72 -1.02
CA GLN A 351 -15.16 29.90 -2.41
C GLN A 351 -16.32 29.79 -3.40
N THR A 352 -17.42 29.14 -3.02
CA THR A 352 -18.62 28.99 -3.86
C THR A 352 -19.77 29.89 -3.45
N SER A 353 -19.56 30.81 -2.49
CA SER A 353 -20.59 31.75 -2.00
C SER A 353 -21.02 32.78 -3.04
N GLU A 354 -20.14 33.12 -3.98
CA GLU A 354 -20.35 34.08 -5.05
C GLU A 354 -19.72 33.58 -6.35
N VAL A 355 -20.33 33.90 -7.50
CA VAL A 355 -19.85 33.45 -8.81
C VAL A 355 -18.41 33.94 -9.10
N ASP A 356 -18.14 35.23 -8.82
CA ASP A 356 -16.79 35.77 -9.03
C ASP A 356 -15.72 35.16 -8.16
N LYS A 357 -16.03 34.77 -6.94
CA LYS A 357 -15.13 34.01 -6.08
C LYS A 357 -14.94 32.60 -6.61
N ALA A 358 -16.01 31.93 -6.99
CA ALA A 358 -15.92 30.58 -7.54
C ALA A 358 -15.00 30.53 -8.76
N LEU A 359 -15.10 31.48 -9.67
CA LEU A 359 -14.25 31.55 -10.87
C LEU A 359 -12.76 31.85 -10.57
N ARG A 360 -12.46 32.53 -9.47
CA ARG A 360 -11.08 32.94 -9.13
C ARG A 360 -10.40 32.02 -8.13
N GLU A 361 -11.15 31.40 -7.22
CA GLU A 361 -10.62 30.71 -6.04
C GLU A 361 -10.86 29.21 -6.05
N THR A 362 -11.45 28.65 -7.13
CA THR A 362 -11.62 27.20 -7.27
C THR A 362 -10.65 26.62 -8.28
N GLN A 363 -10.52 25.32 -8.25
CA GLN A 363 -9.62 24.54 -9.10
C GLN A 363 -9.99 24.70 -10.59
N THR A 364 -9.01 25.04 -11.44
CA THR A 364 -9.16 25.16 -12.89
C THR A 364 -8.41 24.10 -13.69
N GLN A 365 -7.51 23.36 -13.05
CA GLN A 365 -6.72 22.27 -13.64
C GLN A 365 -6.50 21.17 -12.61
N PHE A 366 -6.22 19.96 -13.06
CA PHE A 366 -5.89 18.82 -12.17
C PHE A 366 -4.78 17.97 -12.76
N TYR A 367 -4.16 17.14 -11.91
CA TYR A 367 -3.14 16.20 -12.33
C TYR A 367 -3.74 14.80 -12.50
N ALA A 368 -3.33 14.14 -13.59
CA ALA A 368 -3.64 12.75 -13.91
C ALA A 368 -2.36 12.03 -14.37
N LEU A 369 -2.36 10.71 -14.37
CA LEU A 369 -1.37 9.88 -15.08
C LEU A 369 -1.94 9.55 -16.46
N ASP A 370 -1.10 9.65 -17.50
CA ASP A 370 -1.38 9.22 -18.87
C ASP A 370 -0.87 7.79 -19.08
#